data_c147949eb0b2efeeeac9c6bdd3951966
#
_entry.id   c147949eb0b2efeeeac9c6bdd3951966
#
_cell.length_a   1.000
_cell.length_b   1.000
_cell.length_c   1.000
_cell.angle_alpha   90.00
_cell.angle_beta   90.00
_cell.angle_gamma   90.00
#
_symmetry.space_group_name_H-M   'P 1'
#
loop_
_entity.id
_entity.type
_entity.pdbx_description
1 polymer ?
#
loop_
_entity_poly.entity_id
_entity_poly.type
_entity_poly.pdbx_seq_one_letter_code
_entity_poly.pdbx_strand_id
1 'polypeptide(L)'
;MNIDPIFSGLDEEQRSVISTLPRGDRLIELATLRNCSTREILSELADLAEIAVIKDIELIDNPTATLPLRMIHEYQCIPVRTVANDTHKENAPIALATLWPPDEVMSRWVYAVSGRKVQWFMGDPEQITESITQNFGVGAGSLDESDLVTDVSEADEAEDEDAAVIRFVNEVVQKAVSDRATDIHFEPHRDELQIRYRIDGELVPVRVPDNLIRFQGAIISRLKIMAKLNISEKRRPQDGRISFGAGDSELDIRISTFPTMYGESVSLRLLNQKSKPLSMRELGLANDEEKKLTHALSSPHGIILVTGPTGSGKSTSLTAFIRLINKPERRIITVEDPVEYEVPGVNQTQVHPEIGLTFAQSLRAVLRQDPDVIMVGEIRDRETADIAIRASLTGHLVMSTLHTNDAPGALTRLVDMDIEPFLIASSVEMIIAQRLVRRLCPNCALPATYDERQITGFLNTMRIDPSEAQHGHLAKSAVGCERCRNLGFRGRIGVFEILRVTEEIHEHIVKRDSARLIRQTAVSQDMRTLMQSGWSHIKNGTTTFEEVMRFAELESEED
;
A
#
# COMPACT_ATOMS: atom_id res chain seq x y z
N MET A 1 -16.22 -37.03 11.67
CA MET A 1 -17.14 -35.89 11.42
C MET A 1 -17.55 -35.93 9.97
N ASN A 2 -18.86 -35.87 9.68
CA ASN A 2 -19.34 -35.90 8.29
C ASN A 2 -19.66 -34.46 7.85
N ILE A 3 -18.73 -33.84 7.11
CA ILE A 3 -18.90 -32.50 6.54
C ILE A 3 -19.27 -32.52 5.05
N ASP A 4 -19.56 -33.70 4.47
CA ASP A 4 -19.94 -33.85 3.07
C ASP A 4 -21.11 -32.94 2.62
N PRO A 5 -22.12 -32.67 3.47
CA PRO A 5 -23.22 -31.79 3.09
C PRO A 5 -22.79 -30.37 2.71
N ILE A 6 -21.66 -29.86 3.25
CA ILE A 6 -21.15 -28.51 2.93
C ILE A 6 -20.75 -28.37 1.44
N PHE A 7 -20.41 -29.49 0.81
CA PHE A 7 -20.04 -29.55 -0.60
C PHE A 7 -21.23 -29.77 -1.54
N SER A 8 -22.47 -29.68 -1.01
CA SER A 8 -23.67 -29.84 -1.83
C SER A 8 -23.72 -28.74 -2.91
N GLY A 9 -23.95 -29.16 -4.18
CA GLY A 9 -23.98 -28.24 -5.32
C GLY A 9 -22.64 -27.99 -6.02
N LEU A 10 -21.52 -28.52 -5.49
CA LEU A 10 -20.21 -28.47 -6.12
C LEU A 10 -19.96 -29.75 -6.94
N ASP A 11 -19.27 -29.58 -8.08
CA ASP A 11 -18.81 -30.72 -8.88
C ASP A 11 -17.57 -31.41 -8.25
N GLU A 12 -17.17 -32.53 -8.84
CA GLU A 12 -16.07 -33.35 -8.31
C GLU A 12 -14.70 -32.66 -8.42
N GLU A 13 -14.51 -31.81 -9.44
CA GLU A 13 -13.30 -31.03 -9.65
C GLU A 13 -13.18 -29.91 -8.59
N GLN A 14 -14.25 -29.18 -8.34
CA GLN A 14 -14.31 -28.14 -7.30
C GLN A 14 -14.06 -28.71 -5.89
N ARG A 15 -14.62 -29.88 -5.58
CA ARG A 15 -14.37 -30.58 -4.30
C ARG A 15 -12.91 -30.99 -4.15
N SER A 16 -12.31 -31.50 -5.24
CA SER A 16 -10.90 -31.87 -5.26
C SER A 16 -10.00 -30.66 -5.01
N VAL A 17 -10.28 -29.51 -5.65
CA VAL A 17 -9.56 -28.27 -5.45
C VAL A 17 -9.61 -27.85 -3.98
N ILE A 18 -10.80 -27.75 -3.37
CA ILE A 18 -10.93 -27.35 -1.96
C ILE A 18 -10.16 -28.30 -1.04
N SER A 19 -10.17 -29.62 -1.31
CA SER A 19 -9.50 -30.60 -0.45
C SER A 19 -7.97 -30.46 -0.48
N THR A 20 -7.41 -29.97 -1.58
CA THR A 20 -5.96 -29.76 -1.75
C THR A 20 -5.47 -28.41 -1.22
N LEU A 21 -6.36 -27.45 -1.01
CA LEU A 21 -6.02 -26.14 -0.46
C LEU A 21 -5.56 -26.23 1.00
N PRO A 22 -4.68 -25.30 1.44
CA PRO A 22 -4.40 -25.07 2.86
C PRO A 22 -5.70 -24.82 3.64
N ARG A 23 -5.76 -25.24 4.90
CA ARG A 23 -6.99 -25.14 5.73
C ARG A 23 -7.55 -23.73 5.83
N GLY A 24 -6.67 -22.70 5.89
CA GLY A 24 -7.06 -21.29 5.91
C GLY A 24 -7.81 -20.84 4.67
N ASP A 25 -7.44 -21.36 3.51
CA ASP A 25 -7.98 -20.93 2.21
C ASP A 25 -9.27 -21.68 1.84
N ARG A 26 -9.49 -22.89 2.38
CA ARG A 26 -10.68 -23.73 2.08
C ARG A 26 -12.00 -23.02 2.33
N LEU A 27 -12.07 -22.29 3.43
CA LEU A 27 -13.28 -21.59 3.85
C LEU A 27 -13.58 -20.39 2.95
N ILE A 28 -12.54 -19.69 2.53
CA ILE A 28 -12.63 -18.54 1.60
C ILE A 28 -13.06 -19.01 0.22
N GLU A 29 -12.43 -20.07 -0.29
CA GLU A 29 -12.76 -20.65 -1.60
C GLU A 29 -14.19 -21.18 -1.64
N LEU A 30 -14.59 -21.90 -0.60
CA LEU A 30 -15.96 -22.42 -0.48
C LEU A 30 -16.99 -21.30 -0.43
N ALA A 31 -16.73 -20.21 0.29
CA ALA A 31 -17.58 -19.03 0.32
C ALA A 31 -17.71 -18.36 -1.05
N THR A 32 -16.59 -18.28 -1.80
CA THR A 32 -16.55 -17.75 -3.16
C THR A 32 -17.37 -18.59 -4.13
N LEU A 33 -17.19 -19.92 -4.11
CA LEU A 33 -17.90 -20.85 -5.00
C LEU A 33 -19.43 -20.88 -4.71
N ARG A 34 -19.82 -20.74 -3.44
CA ARG A 34 -21.23 -20.72 -3.03
C ARG A 34 -21.85 -19.31 -3.04
N ASN A 35 -21.07 -18.28 -3.39
CA ASN A 35 -21.49 -16.87 -3.40
C ASN A 35 -22.16 -16.41 -2.10
N CYS A 36 -21.55 -16.75 -0.96
CA CYS A 36 -22.01 -16.41 0.38
C CYS A 36 -20.85 -15.89 1.25
N SER A 37 -21.12 -15.42 2.46
CA SER A 37 -20.08 -14.90 3.35
C SER A 37 -19.31 -16.04 4.03
N THR A 38 -18.04 -15.79 4.37
CA THR A 38 -17.21 -16.73 5.15
C THR A 38 -17.83 -17.06 6.50
N ARG A 39 -18.56 -16.13 7.12
CA ARG A 39 -19.28 -16.36 8.39
C ARG A 39 -20.43 -17.34 8.25
N GLU A 40 -21.16 -17.30 7.15
CA GLU A 40 -22.25 -18.25 6.89
C GLU A 40 -21.69 -19.66 6.72
N ILE A 41 -20.61 -19.82 5.95
CA ILE A 41 -19.93 -21.12 5.81
C ILE A 41 -19.34 -21.60 7.14
N LEU A 42 -18.73 -20.72 7.92
CA LEU A 42 -18.17 -21.04 9.23
C LEU A 42 -19.27 -21.59 10.17
N SER A 43 -20.42 -20.92 10.22
CA SER A 43 -21.55 -21.36 11.05
C SER A 43 -22.08 -22.71 10.59
N GLU A 44 -22.26 -22.91 9.27
CA GLU A 44 -22.76 -24.18 8.71
C GLU A 44 -21.76 -25.33 8.96
N LEU A 45 -20.45 -25.08 8.80
CA LEU A 45 -19.42 -26.08 9.14
C LEU A 45 -19.38 -26.43 10.61
N ALA A 46 -19.52 -25.43 11.49
CA ALA A 46 -19.52 -25.62 12.92
C ALA A 46 -20.72 -26.48 13.35
N ASP A 47 -21.91 -26.24 12.79
CA ASP A 47 -23.12 -27.00 13.05
C ASP A 47 -22.98 -28.45 12.53
N LEU A 48 -22.46 -28.66 11.33
CA LEU A 48 -22.22 -29.98 10.73
C LEU A 48 -21.17 -30.79 11.49
N ALA A 49 -20.15 -30.13 12.01
CA ALA A 49 -19.09 -30.76 12.77
C ALA A 49 -19.42 -30.93 14.27
N GLU A 50 -20.56 -30.40 14.73
CA GLU A 50 -20.95 -30.33 16.15
C GLU A 50 -19.88 -29.62 17.02
N ILE A 51 -19.23 -28.56 16.48
CA ILE A 51 -18.19 -27.78 17.13
C ILE A 51 -18.75 -26.38 17.43
N ALA A 52 -18.55 -25.89 18.65
CA ALA A 52 -18.99 -24.55 19.03
C ALA A 52 -18.15 -23.47 18.34
N VAL A 53 -18.77 -22.35 17.92
CA VAL A 53 -18.06 -21.17 17.38
C VAL A 53 -17.63 -20.28 18.54
N ILE A 54 -16.34 -19.92 18.57
CA ILE A 54 -15.79 -18.92 19.50
C ILE A 54 -15.80 -17.55 18.81
N LYS A 55 -16.30 -16.52 19.51
CA LYS A 55 -16.43 -15.16 18.96
C LYS A 55 -15.21 -14.30 19.23
N ASP A 56 -14.64 -14.41 20.42
CA ASP A 56 -13.49 -13.64 20.86
C ASP A 56 -12.35 -14.62 21.16
N ILE A 57 -11.24 -14.45 20.47
CA ILE A 57 -10.07 -15.34 20.54
C ILE A 57 -9.07 -14.75 21.51
N GLU A 58 -9.03 -15.27 22.73
CA GLU A 58 -8.00 -14.95 23.73
C GLU A 58 -7.07 -16.14 23.90
N LEU A 59 -5.77 -15.91 23.71
CA LEU A 59 -4.75 -16.93 23.90
C LEU A 59 -4.52 -17.23 25.39
N ILE A 60 -4.10 -18.45 25.69
CA ILE A 60 -3.56 -18.79 27.02
C ILE A 60 -2.17 -18.15 27.20
N ASP A 61 -1.71 -18.03 28.46
CA ASP A 61 -0.48 -17.29 28.78
C ASP A 61 0.82 -17.89 28.16
N ASN A 62 0.86 -19.17 27.88
CA ASN A 62 1.99 -19.83 27.21
C ASN A 62 1.51 -20.85 26.18
N PRO A 63 1.10 -20.40 24.98
CA PRO A 63 0.52 -21.28 23.98
C PRO A 63 1.48 -22.37 23.47
N THR A 64 2.76 -22.03 23.31
CA THR A 64 3.79 -22.95 22.79
C THR A 64 4.18 -24.07 23.76
N ALA A 65 4.01 -23.86 25.07
CA ALA A 65 4.16 -24.92 26.05
C ALA A 65 3.03 -25.95 25.98
N THR A 66 1.90 -25.59 25.37
CA THR A 66 0.72 -26.46 25.23
C THR A 66 0.70 -27.16 23.88
N LEU A 67 1.05 -26.45 22.82
CA LEU A 67 1.06 -26.94 21.44
C LEU A 67 2.30 -26.38 20.73
N PRO A 68 3.19 -27.23 20.15
CA PRO A 68 4.35 -26.75 19.42
C PRO A 68 3.98 -25.77 18.32
N LEU A 69 4.84 -24.77 18.10
CA LEU A 69 4.63 -23.70 17.17
C LEU A 69 4.34 -24.20 15.75
N ARG A 70 5.06 -25.23 15.30
CA ARG A 70 4.81 -25.90 14.02
C ARG A 70 3.38 -26.36 13.88
N MET A 71 2.82 -27.03 14.89
CA MET A 71 1.44 -27.52 14.84
C MET A 71 0.42 -26.37 14.79
N ILE A 72 0.73 -25.27 15.51
CA ILE A 72 -0.10 -24.06 15.45
C ILE A 72 -0.18 -23.54 14.00
N HIS A 73 0.94 -23.48 13.30
CA HIS A 73 1.00 -22.99 11.92
C HIS A 73 0.48 -24.01 10.90
N GLU A 74 0.90 -25.29 10.99
CA GLU A 74 0.51 -26.34 10.04
C GLU A 74 -0.99 -26.61 10.06
N TYR A 75 -1.57 -26.70 11.26
CA TYR A 75 -2.99 -26.97 11.41
C TYR A 75 -3.85 -25.72 11.55
N GLN A 76 -3.25 -24.52 11.55
CA GLN A 76 -3.95 -23.25 11.75
C GLN A 76 -4.89 -23.35 12.96
N CYS A 77 -4.35 -23.78 14.09
CA CYS A 77 -5.09 -23.95 15.34
C CYS A 77 -4.31 -23.37 16.52
N ILE A 78 -5.01 -22.73 17.44
CA ILE A 78 -4.39 -22.03 18.58
C ILE A 78 -5.04 -22.39 19.89
N PRO A 79 -4.23 -22.54 20.98
CA PRO A 79 -4.77 -22.70 22.32
C PRO A 79 -5.45 -21.42 22.82
N VAL A 80 -6.72 -21.54 23.19
CA VAL A 80 -7.55 -20.39 23.57
C VAL A 80 -7.99 -20.48 25.02
N ARG A 81 -8.19 -19.32 25.65
CA ARG A 81 -8.76 -19.21 26.97
C ARG A 81 -10.27 -19.36 26.89
N THR A 82 -10.84 -20.22 27.73
CA THR A 82 -12.29 -20.39 27.85
C THR A 82 -12.67 -20.42 29.33
N VAL A 83 -13.91 -20.10 29.64
CA VAL A 83 -14.44 -20.14 31.02
C VAL A 83 -14.26 -21.54 31.69
N ALA A 84 -14.14 -22.59 30.88
CA ALA A 84 -13.89 -23.94 31.37
C ALA A 84 -12.42 -24.21 31.74
N ASN A 85 -11.46 -23.43 31.19
CA ASN A 85 -10.02 -23.62 31.38
C ASN A 85 -9.42 -22.78 32.53
N ASP A 86 -10.20 -21.88 33.14
CA ASP A 86 -9.76 -21.04 34.27
C ASP A 86 -9.57 -21.84 35.59
N THR A 87 -9.83 -23.13 35.55
CA THR A 87 -9.55 -24.02 36.69
C THR A 87 -8.21 -24.70 36.49
N HIS A 88 -7.21 -24.37 37.34
CA HIS A 88 -5.86 -24.98 37.46
C HIS A 88 -5.87 -26.51 37.73
N LYS A 89 -6.64 -27.28 36.98
CA LYS A 89 -6.64 -28.74 37.09
C LYS A 89 -5.68 -29.32 36.05
N GLU A 90 -4.65 -30.00 36.48
CA GLU A 90 -3.61 -30.65 35.63
C GLU A 90 -4.16 -31.54 34.51
N ASN A 91 -5.42 -31.98 34.56
CA ASN A 91 -6.10 -32.85 33.58
C ASN A 91 -7.28 -32.18 32.86
N ALA A 92 -7.43 -30.87 32.90
CA ALA A 92 -8.50 -30.22 32.16
C ALA A 92 -8.27 -30.32 30.63
N PRO A 93 -9.33 -30.46 29.81
CA PRO A 93 -9.19 -30.47 28.37
C PRO A 93 -8.57 -29.18 27.87
N ILE A 94 -7.74 -29.25 26.83
CA ILE A 94 -7.21 -28.08 26.17
C ILE A 94 -8.26 -27.54 25.20
N ALA A 95 -8.59 -26.25 25.26
CA ALA A 95 -9.43 -25.60 24.28
C ALA A 95 -8.55 -25.13 23.09
N LEU A 96 -8.88 -25.59 21.88
CA LEU A 96 -8.21 -25.18 20.65
C LEU A 96 -9.21 -24.56 19.68
N ALA A 97 -8.91 -23.39 19.15
CA ALA A 97 -9.65 -22.77 18.06
C ALA A 97 -8.98 -23.11 16.73
N THR A 98 -9.78 -23.46 15.72
CA THR A 98 -9.33 -23.85 14.37
C THR A 98 -10.20 -23.22 13.29
N LEU A 99 -9.64 -23.07 12.06
CA LEU A 99 -10.32 -22.52 10.89
C LEU A 99 -11.23 -23.53 10.18
N TRP A 100 -10.88 -24.80 10.29
CA TRP A 100 -11.52 -25.91 9.60
C TRP A 100 -11.68 -27.08 10.56
N PRO A 101 -12.77 -27.85 10.49
CA PRO A 101 -12.98 -28.99 11.37
C PRO A 101 -11.79 -29.93 11.41
N PRO A 102 -11.33 -30.37 12.59
CA PRO A 102 -10.18 -31.23 12.72
C PRO A 102 -10.48 -32.63 12.17
N ASP A 103 -9.52 -33.18 11.43
CA ASP A 103 -9.56 -34.59 11.03
C ASP A 103 -9.00 -35.51 12.13
N GLU A 104 -9.07 -36.83 11.89
CA GLU A 104 -8.53 -37.79 12.83
C GLU A 104 -7.02 -37.70 13.02
N VAL A 105 -6.29 -37.35 11.94
CA VAL A 105 -4.81 -37.23 11.97
C VAL A 105 -4.43 -36.07 12.88
N MET A 106 -4.99 -34.91 12.66
CA MET A 106 -4.77 -33.73 13.50
C MET A 106 -5.11 -34.01 14.96
N SER A 107 -6.27 -34.62 15.23
CA SER A 107 -6.71 -34.91 16.59
C SER A 107 -5.77 -35.89 17.31
N ARG A 108 -5.24 -36.90 16.60
CA ARG A 108 -4.26 -37.85 17.13
C ARG A 108 -2.93 -37.20 17.45
N TRP A 109 -2.43 -36.36 16.53
CA TRP A 109 -1.17 -35.65 16.72
C TRP A 109 -1.22 -34.68 17.90
N VAL A 110 -2.28 -33.87 17.98
CA VAL A 110 -2.48 -32.95 19.11
C VAL A 110 -2.55 -33.71 20.43
N TYR A 111 -3.25 -34.85 20.48
CA TYR A 111 -3.29 -35.69 21.68
C TYR A 111 -1.92 -36.29 22.01
N ALA A 112 -1.18 -36.77 21.01
CA ALA A 112 0.15 -37.36 21.23
C ALA A 112 1.14 -36.37 21.82
N VAL A 113 1.09 -35.11 21.37
CA VAL A 113 2.02 -34.07 21.84
C VAL A 113 1.57 -33.48 23.18
N SER A 114 0.29 -33.20 23.35
CA SER A 114 -0.22 -32.53 24.55
C SER A 114 -0.51 -33.48 25.73
N GLY A 115 -0.72 -34.77 25.46
CA GLY A 115 -1.15 -35.77 26.45
C GLY A 115 -2.54 -35.51 27.02
N ARG A 116 -3.30 -34.54 26.48
CA ARG A 116 -4.56 -34.03 27.05
C ARG A 116 -5.71 -34.15 26.07
N LYS A 117 -6.91 -34.31 26.58
CA LYS A 117 -8.14 -34.24 25.76
C LYS A 117 -8.31 -32.84 25.21
N VAL A 118 -8.78 -32.73 23.97
CA VAL A 118 -8.97 -31.46 23.27
C VAL A 118 -10.48 -31.15 23.18
N GLN A 119 -10.81 -29.92 23.48
CA GLN A 119 -12.11 -29.32 23.18
C GLN A 119 -11.91 -28.38 22.00
N TRP A 120 -12.50 -28.71 20.86
CA TRP A 120 -12.37 -27.93 19.63
C TRP A 120 -13.40 -26.80 19.57
N PHE A 121 -12.98 -25.70 19.00
CA PHE A 121 -13.80 -24.53 18.65
C PHE A 121 -13.52 -24.13 17.22
N MET A 122 -14.53 -23.66 16.51
CA MET A 122 -14.36 -23.00 15.23
C MET A 122 -14.23 -21.48 15.47
N GLY A 123 -13.28 -20.82 14.83
CA GLY A 123 -13.06 -19.37 14.96
C GLY A 123 -13.01 -18.67 13.61
N ASP A 124 -13.20 -17.35 13.63
CA ASP A 124 -13.09 -16.52 12.44
C ASP A 124 -11.67 -16.62 11.85
N PRO A 125 -11.52 -16.93 10.54
CA PRO A 125 -10.21 -17.11 9.90
C PRO A 125 -9.29 -15.91 10.06
N GLU A 126 -9.82 -14.70 9.91
CA GLU A 126 -9.01 -13.47 10.04
C GLU A 126 -8.47 -13.34 11.46
N GLN A 127 -9.31 -13.60 12.50
CA GLN A 127 -8.90 -13.50 13.89
C GLN A 127 -7.86 -14.56 14.28
N ILE A 128 -8.04 -15.82 13.87
CA ILE A 128 -7.06 -16.89 14.16
C ILE A 128 -5.72 -16.58 13.50
N THR A 129 -5.71 -16.26 12.21
CA THR A 129 -4.49 -15.96 11.47
C THR A 129 -3.79 -14.71 12.04
N GLU A 130 -4.55 -13.69 12.42
CA GLU A 130 -4.01 -12.50 13.05
C GLU A 130 -3.44 -12.80 14.44
N SER A 131 -4.13 -13.59 15.26
CA SER A 131 -3.64 -14.01 16.57
C SER A 131 -2.34 -14.82 16.48
N ILE A 132 -2.23 -15.72 15.49
CA ILE A 132 -1.00 -16.48 15.22
C ILE A 132 0.14 -15.49 14.87
N THR A 133 -0.11 -14.59 13.93
CA THR A 133 0.91 -13.63 13.46
C THR A 133 1.34 -12.64 14.55
N GLN A 134 0.39 -12.13 15.35
CA GLN A 134 0.68 -11.17 16.42
C GLN A 134 1.47 -11.78 17.57
N ASN A 135 1.24 -13.04 17.91
CA ASN A 135 1.88 -13.67 19.05
C ASN A 135 3.18 -14.39 18.71
N PHE A 136 3.30 -14.94 17.50
CA PHE A 136 4.47 -15.74 17.10
C PHE A 136 5.32 -15.10 16.00
N GLY A 137 4.82 -14.09 15.34
CA GLY A 137 5.50 -13.41 14.22
C GLY A 137 5.21 -14.05 12.87
N VAL A 138 5.56 -13.31 11.81
CA VAL A 138 5.45 -13.78 10.41
C VAL A 138 6.53 -14.81 10.16
N GLY A 139 6.18 -15.95 9.57
CA GLY A 139 7.14 -17.02 9.20
C GLY A 139 7.69 -17.83 10.37
N ALA A 140 7.15 -17.66 11.58
CA ALA A 140 7.65 -18.38 12.75
C ALA A 140 7.56 -19.91 12.59
N GLY A 141 6.49 -20.42 11.95
CA GLY A 141 6.36 -21.85 11.66
C GLY A 141 7.30 -22.37 10.59
N SER A 142 7.83 -21.49 9.73
CA SER A 142 8.77 -21.87 8.67
C SER A 142 10.20 -22.01 9.17
N LEU A 143 10.57 -21.34 10.28
CA LEU A 143 11.92 -21.30 10.84
C LEU A 143 12.03 -22.01 12.21
N ASP A 144 11.09 -22.90 12.57
CA ASP A 144 11.11 -23.61 13.84
C ASP A 144 12.17 -24.71 13.85
N GLU A 145 13.09 -24.65 14.84
CA GLU A 145 14.21 -25.58 15.00
C GLU A 145 13.79 -26.98 15.51
N SER A 146 12.53 -27.22 15.85
CA SER A 146 12.09 -28.50 16.40
C SER A 146 12.20 -29.70 15.43
N ASP A 147 12.48 -29.44 14.14
CA ASP A 147 12.70 -30.49 13.12
C ASP A 147 14.14 -30.98 13.04
N LEU A 148 15.11 -30.32 13.70
CA LEU A 148 16.53 -30.66 13.62
C LEU A 148 16.98 -31.80 14.57
N VAL A 149 16.02 -32.46 15.23
CA VAL A 149 16.31 -33.53 16.19
C VAL A 149 15.81 -34.88 15.68
N THR A 150 16.26 -35.26 14.49
CA THR A 150 16.33 -36.66 14.06
C THR A 150 17.67 -36.87 13.38
N ASP A 151 18.31 -38.05 13.58
CA ASP A 151 19.58 -38.47 12.99
C ASP A 151 19.62 -38.36 11.46
N VAL A 152 19.77 -37.12 10.95
CA VAL A 152 19.78 -36.79 9.52
C VAL A 152 21.20 -36.33 9.15
N SER A 153 21.64 -36.60 7.93
CA SER A 153 22.97 -36.21 7.46
C SER A 153 23.07 -34.68 7.25
N GLU A 154 24.28 -34.09 7.40
CA GLU A 154 24.53 -32.65 7.17
C GLU A 154 24.01 -32.12 5.80
N ALA A 155 23.82 -32.99 4.80
CA ALA A 155 23.32 -32.64 3.50
C ALA A 155 21.79 -32.46 3.49
N ASP A 156 21.05 -33.27 4.25
CA ASP A 156 19.60 -33.19 4.38
C ASP A 156 19.20 -31.98 5.22
N GLU A 157 20.00 -31.61 6.25
CA GLU A 157 19.81 -30.40 7.06
C GLU A 157 19.92 -29.11 6.20
N ALA A 158 20.86 -29.05 5.26
CA ALA A 158 21.01 -27.89 4.37
C ALA A 158 19.87 -27.73 3.38
N GLU A 159 19.31 -28.83 2.87
CA GLU A 159 18.11 -28.78 1.98
C GLU A 159 16.85 -28.34 2.74
N ASP A 160 16.70 -28.74 3.99
CA ASP A 160 15.59 -28.36 4.85
C ASP A 160 15.67 -26.87 5.27
N GLU A 161 16.87 -26.35 5.57
CA GLU A 161 17.08 -24.92 5.83
C GLU A 161 16.73 -24.06 4.62
N ASP A 162 17.15 -24.44 3.42
CA ASP A 162 16.83 -23.72 2.20
C ASP A 162 15.31 -23.70 1.94
N ALA A 163 14.62 -24.82 2.18
CA ALA A 163 13.17 -24.90 2.06
C ALA A 163 12.46 -24.01 3.10
N ALA A 164 12.98 -23.96 4.33
CA ALA A 164 12.46 -23.09 5.39
C ALA A 164 12.56 -21.60 5.05
N VAL A 165 13.74 -21.18 4.55
CA VAL A 165 13.99 -19.79 4.11
C VAL A 165 13.09 -19.40 2.93
N ILE A 166 12.87 -20.31 1.98
CA ILE A 166 11.97 -20.07 0.84
C ILE A 166 10.55 -19.83 1.33
N ARG A 167 10.03 -20.67 2.22
CA ARG A 167 8.69 -20.50 2.81
C ARG A 167 8.60 -19.18 3.56
N PHE A 168 9.57 -18.87 4.43
CA PHE A 168 9.61 -17.62 5.19
C PHE A 168 9.54 -16.37 4.30
N VAL A 169 10.39 -16.28 3.26
CA VAL A 169 10.40 -15.14 2.33
C VAL A 169 9.05 -15.01 1.63
N ASN A 170 8.46 -16.12 1.19
CA ASN A 170 7.15 -16.11 0.55
C ASN A 170 6.05 -15.62 1.52
N GLU A 171 6.03 -16.08 2.76
CA GLU A 171 5.07 -15.64 3.79
C GLU A 171 5.21 -14.14 4.10
N VAL A 172 6.46 -13.64 4.24
CA VAL A 172 6.71 -12.21 4.44
C VAL A 172 6.15 -11.37 3.29
N VAL A 173 6.36 -11.80 2.04
CA VAL A 173 5.85 -11.08 0.87
C VAL A 173 4.32 -11.17 0.79
N GLN A 174 3.74 -12.36 0.96
CA GLN A 174 2.28 -12.54 0.94
C GLN A 174 1.60 -11.72 2.02
N LYS A 175 2.15 -11.72 3.24
CA LYS A 175 1.64 -10.91 4.34
C LYS A 175 1.72 -9.43 4.03
N ALA A 176 2.82 -8.94 3.47
CA ALA A 176 2.96 -7.55 3.03
C ALA A 176 1.90 -7.16 2.00
N VAL A 177 1.61 -8.04 1.02
CA VAL A 177 0.56 -7.82 0.01
C VAL A 177 -0.82 -7.74 0.66
N SER A 178 -1.17 -8.68 1.55
CA SER A 178 -2.44 -8.68 2.28
C SER A 178 -2.61 -7.42 3.12
N ASP A 179 -1.52 -6.91 3.66
CA ASP A 179 -1.43 -5.72 4.48
C ASP A 179 -1.39 -4.42 3.69
N ARG A 180 -1.40 -4.51 2.35
CA ARG A 180 -1.29 -3.38 1.42
C ARG A 180 -0.01 -2.57 1.61
N ALA A 181 1.07 -3.23 2.02
CA ALA A 181 2.37 -2.59 2.07
C ALA A 181 2.80 -2.17 0.66
N THR A 182 3.48 -1.03 0.57
CA THR A 182 4.12 -0.57 -0.67
C THR A 182 5.56 -1.04 -0.76
N ASP A 183 6.23 -1.15 0.39
CA ASP A 183 7.63 -1.55 0.46
C ASP A 183 7.84 -2.50 1.65
N ILE A 184 8.83 -3.42 1.51
CA ILE A 184 9.33 -4.29 2.56
C ILE A 184 10.81 -3.97 2.74
N HIS A 185 11.24 -3.76 3.98
CA HIS A 185 12.63 -3.52 4.32
C HIS A 185 13.16 -4.65 5.19
N PHE A 186 14.27 -5.26 4.77
CA PHE A 186 15.09 -6.18 5.56
C PHE A 186 16.33 -5.42 6.01
N GLU A 187 16.44 -5.15 7.30
CA GLU A 187 17.43 -4.25 7.86
C GLU A 187 18.28 -4.99 8.88
N PRO A 188 19.53 -5.36 8.51
CA PRO A 188 20.44 -6.01 9.44
C PRO A 188 20.94 -5.01 10.48
N HIS A 189 20.78 -5.37 11.73
CA HIS A 189 21.36 -4.70 12.90
C HIS A 189 22.37 -5.62 13.55
N ARG A 190 22.96 -5.17 14.69
CA ARG A 190 24.01 -5.91 15.37
C ARG A 190 23.55 -7.29 15.86
N ASP A 191 22.35 -7.32 16.45
CA ASP A 191 21.86 -8.48 17.19
C ASP A 191 20.51 -8.98 16.64
N GLU A 192 19.98 -8.35 15.58
CA GLU A 192 18.70 -8.70 14.96
C GLU A 192 18.67 -8.41 13.45
N LEU A 193 17.82 -9.13 12.73
CA LEU A 193 17.37 -8.77 11.40
C LEU A 193 15.96 -8.18 11.52
N GLN A 194 15.86 -6.84 11.46
CA GLN A 194 14.56 -6.17 11.53
C GLN A 194 13.86 -6.20 10.18
N ILE A 195 12.57 -6.56 10.18
CA ILE A 195 11.71 -6.43 9.00
C ILE A 195 10.66 -5.36 9.26
N ARG A 196 10.50 -4.43 8.30
CA ARG A 196 9.50 -3.37 8.37
C ARG A 196 8.71 -3.30 7.08
N TYR A 197 7.41 -3.07 7.19
CA TYR A 197 6.53 -2.77 6.07
C TYR A 197 6.26 -1.27 6.00
N ARG A 198 6.21 -0.73 4.80
CA ARG A 198 5.67 0.61 4.60
C ARG A 198 4.19 0.50 4.24
N ILE A 199 3.33 0.89 5.16
CA ILE A 199 1.88 0.84 5.02
C ILE A 199 1.34 2.26 5.10
N ASP A 200 0.61 2.69 4.08
CA ASP A 200 0.05 4.05 3.97
C ASP A 200 1.08 5.18 4.22
N GLY A 201 2.36 4.93 3.89
CA GLY A 201 3.48 5.87 4.04
C GLY A 201 4.29 5.69 5.32
N GLU A 202 3.76 5.04 6.34
CA GLU A 202 4.44 4.81 7.62
C GLU A 202 5.21 3.47 7.64
N LEU A 203 6.37 3.47 8.29
CA LEU A 203 7.13 2.25 8.53
C LEU A 203 6.61 1.54 9.78
N VAL A 204 6.08 0.35 9.59
CA VAL A 204 5.52 -0.48 10.66
C VAL A 204 6.44 -1.69 10.87
N PRO A 205 6.98 -1.91 12.07
CA PRO A 205 7.77 -3.09 12.35
C PRO A 205 6.92 -4.35 12.26
N VAL A 206 7.50 -5.39 11.69
CA VAL A 206 6.89 -6.71 11.58
C VAL A 206 7.48 -7.58 12.70
N ARG A 207 6.61 -8.21 13.47
CA ARG A 207 7.07 -9.19 14.44
C ARG A 207 7.57 -10.42 13.68
N VAL A 208 8.78 -10.83 14.01
CA VAL A 208 9.49 -11.96 13.41
C VAL A 208 10.04 -12.87 14.52
N PRO A 209 10.41 -14.13 14.22
CA PRO A 209 11.03 -15.02 15.20
C PRO A 209 12.34 -14.46 15.75
N ASP A 210 12.64 -14.68 17.04
CA ASP A 210 13.85 -14.17 17.70
C ASP A 210 15.14 -14.76 17.11
N ASN A 211 15.08 -15.98 16.52
CA ASN A 211 16.21 -16.64 15.88
C ASN A 211 16.48 -16.18 14.43
N LEU A 212 15.71 -15.21 13.89
CA LEU A 212 15.78 -14.78 12.49
C LEU A 212 17.20 -14.33 12.07
N ILE A 213 17.98 -13.76 12.98
CA ILE A 213 19.35 -13.30 12.72
C ILE A 213 20.25 -14.42 12.16
N ARG A 214 20.04 -15.66 12.55
CA ARG A 214 20.82 -16.83 12.08
C ARG A 214 20.62 -17.06 10.57
N PHE A 215 19.43 -16.78 10.07
CA PHE A 215 19.04 -16.99 8.67
C PHE A 215 19.27 -15.76 7.79
N GLN A 216 19.82 -14.65 8.34
CA GLN A 216 20.03 -13.40 7.60
C GLN A 216 20.72 -13.62 6.26
N GLY A 217 21.84 -14.35 6.25
CA GLY A 217 22.62 -14.61 5.04
C GLY A 217 21.84 -15.40 3.98
N ALA A 218 21.10 -16.41 4.42
CA ALA A 218 20.27 -17.25 3.55
C ALA A 218 19.08 -16.48 2.98
N ILE A 219 18.40 -15.67 3.80
CA ILE A 219 17.28 -14.81 3.36
C ILE A 219 17.74 -13.83 2.29
N ILE A 220 18.85 -13.12 2.51
CA ILE A 220 19.38 -12.17 1.53
C ILE A 220 19.81 -12.89 0.25
N SER A 221 20.47 -14.03 0.36
CA SER A 221 20.84 -14.86 -0.80
C SER A 221 19.60 -15.29 -1.58
N ARG A 222 18.56 -15.75 -0.90
CA ARG A 222 17.29 -16.14 -1.54
C ARG A 222 16.65 -14.98 -2.30
N LEU A 223 16.58 -13.77 -1.71
CA LEU A 223 16.06 -12.59 -2.37
C LEU A 223 16.87 -12.22 -3.62
N LYS A 224 18.21 -12.34 -3.55
CA LYS A 224 19.09 -12.12 -4.71
C LYS A 224 18.86 -13.17 -5.81
N ILE A 225 18.69 -14.45 -5.45
CA ILE A 225 18.37 -15.53 -6.41
C ILE A 225 17.06 -15.23 -7.14
N MET A 226 16.01 -14.86 -6.41
CA MET A 226 14.71 -14.51 -6.99
C MET A 226 14.81 -13.36 -8.00
N ALA A 227 15.73 -12.43 -7.76
CA ALA A 227 15.96 -11.27 -8.64
C ALA A 227 17.06 -11.50 -9.70
N LYS A 228 17.66 -12.70 -9.75
CA LYS A 228 18.80 -13.03 -10.62
C LYS A 228 20.03 -12.13 -10.41
N LEU A 229 20.25 -11.68 -9.18
CA LEU A 229 21.40 -10.85 -8.77
C LEU A 229 22.62 -11.73 -8.41
N ASN A 230 23.79 -11.10 -8.36
CA ASN A 230 25.03 -11.78 -7.97
C ASN A 230 25.08 -12.01 -6.45
N ILE A 231 24.99 -13.26 -6.01
CA ILE A 231 24.98 -13.67 -4.60
C ILE A 231 26.36 -13.42 -3.94
N SER A 232 27.44 -13.61 -4.70
CA SER A 232 28.81 -13.49 -4.19
C SER A 232 29.27 -12.04 -4.00
N GLU A 233 28.67 -11.08 -4.69
CA GLU A 233 28.99 -9.66 -4.54
C GLU A 233 28.16 -9.04 -3.42
N LYS A 234 28.80 -8.72 -2.29
CA LYS A 234 28.17 -8.17 -1.09
C LYS A 234 28.63 -6.74 -0.77
N ARG A 235 29.56 -6.19 -1.57
CA ARG A 235 30.24 -4.90 -1.32
C ARG A 235 29.66 -3.76 -2.15
N ARG A 236 28.81 -4.06 -3.12
CA ARG A 236 28.23 -3.08 -4.05
C ARG A 236 26.72 -3.17 -4.06
N PRO A 237 26.02 -2.04 -4.19
CA PRO A 237 24.58 -2.05 -4.42
C PRO A 237 24.23 -2.84 -5.68
N GLN A 238 23.09 -3.50 -5.66
CA GLN A 238 22.52 -4.19 -6.82
C GLN A 238 21.01 -3.94 -6.87
N ASP A 239 20.52 -3.71 -8.07
CA ASP A 239 19.10 -3.52 -8.35
C ASP A 239 18.59 -4.62 -9.28
N GLY A 240 17.33 -5.03 -9.09
CA GLY A 240 16.72 -6.09 -9.89
C GLY A 240 15.22 -6.11 -9.81
N ARG A 241 14.63 -7.16 -10.41
CA ARG A 241 13.17 -7.39 -10.40
C ARG A 241 12.88 -8.85 -10.07
N ILE A 242 11.78 -9.05 -9.36
CA ILE A 242 11.25 -10.37 -8.98
C ILE A 242 9.81 -10.44 -9.49
N SER A 243 9.49 -11.47 -10.28
CA SER A 243 8.10 -11.84 -10.56
C SER A 243 7.63 -12.81 -9.48
N PHE A 244 6.65 -12.39 -8.69
CA PHE A 244 6.13 -13.17 -7.57
C PHE A 244 4.66 -13.53 -7.82
N GLY A 245 4.38 -14.84 -7.83
CA GLY A 245 3.00 -15.34 -7.94
C GLY A 245 2.29 -15.25 -6.59
N ALA A 246 1.24 -14.43 -6.49
CA ALA A 246 0.37 -14.33 -5.33
C ALA A 246 -1.07 -14.70 -5.74
N GLY A 247 -1.41 -15.99 -5.62
CA GLY A 247 -2.70 -16.52 -6.12
C GLY A 247 -2.84 -16.32 -7.62
N ASP A 248 -3.99 -15.83 -8.09
CA ASP A 248 -4.29 -15.57 -9.50
C ASP A 248 -3.59 -14.32 -10.08
N SER A 249 -2.76 -13.64 -9.30
CA SER A 249 -2.08 -12.42 -9.72
C SER A 249 -0.56 -12.56 -9.67
N GLU A 250 0.10 -12.11 -10.73
CA GLU A 250 1.54 -11.92 -10.76
C GLU A 250 1.85 -10.52 -10.23
N LEU A 251 2.72 -10.46 -9.22
CA LEU A 251 3.20 -9.23 -8.61
C LEU A 251 4.62 -8.93 -9.11
N ASP A 252 4.84 -7.76 -9.67
CA ASP A 252 6.18 -7.26 -9.98
C ASP A 252 6.80 -6.60 -8.75
N ILE A 253 7.95 -7.08 -8.32
CA ILE A 253 8.68 -6.54 -7.16
C ILE A 253 10.02 -6.00 -7.62
N ARG A 254 10.29 -4.74 -7.33
CA ARG A 254 11.64 -4.17 -7.49
C ARG A 254 12.42 -4.40 -6.21
N ILE A 255 13.64 -4.89 -6.37
CA ILE A 255 14.58 -5.11 -5.28
C ILE A 255 15.79 -4.20 -5.42
N SER A 256 16.21 -3.61 -4.32
CA SER A 256 17.51 -2.94 -4.20
C SER A 256 18.24 -3.48 -2.98
N THR A 257 19.51 -3.85 -3.16
CA THR A 257 20.40 -4.29 -2.08
C THR A 257 21.47 -3.24 -1.83
N PHE A 258 21.77 -2.97 -0.57
CA PHE A 258 22.77 -1.98 -0.18
C PHE A 258 23.65 -2.49 0.95
N PRO A 259 25.00 -2.46 0.80
CA PRO A 259 25.94 -2.88 1.85
C PRO A 259 25.83 -1.99 3.09
N THR A 260 25.67 -2.61 4.25
CA THR A 260 25.70 -1.92 5.55
C THR A 260 26.75 -2.55 6.49
N MET A 261 26.92 -1.96 7.66
CA MET A 261 27.92 -2.43 8.65
C MET A 261 27.65 -3.86 9.12
N TYR A 262 26.39 -4.28 9.19
CA TYR A 262 25.98 -5.59 9.74
C TYR A 262 25.49 -6.57 8.68
N GLY A 263 25.67 -6.25 7.41
CA GLY A 263 25.25 -7.05 6.26
C GLY A 263 24.58 -6.21 5.19
N GLU A 264 24.00 -6.87 4.19
CA GLU A 264 23.27 -6.14 3.14
C GLU A 264 21.85 -5.83 3.60
N SER A 265 21.46 -4.55 3.56
CA SER A 265 20.06 -4.15 3.66
C SER A 265 19.37 -4.40 2.33
N VAL A 266 18.12 -4.86 2.38
CA VAL A 266 17.32 -5.12 1.18
C VAL A 266 16.01 -4.35 1.27
N SER A 267 15.67 -3.64 0.20
CA SER A 267 14.38 -2.98 0.02
C SER A 267 13.63 -3.61 -1.15
N LEU A 268 12.40 -4.05 -0.90
CA LEU A 268 11.50 -4.58 -1.91
C LEU A 268 10.36 -3.60 -2.11
N ARG A 269 10.16 -3.09 -3.32
CA ARG A 269 8.98 -2.30 -3.69
C ARG A 269 7.97 -3.16 -4.40
N LEU A 270 6.78 -3.25 -3.84
CA LEU A 270 5.67 -4.06 -4.34
C LEU A 270 4.87 -3.25 -5.36
N LEU A 271 4.92 -3.64 -6.64
CA LEU A 271 4.20 -2.98 -7.73
C LEU A 271 2.96 -3.80 -8.08
N ASN A 272 1.80 -3.34 -7.63
CA ASN A 272 0.53 -3.97 -7.97
C ASN A 272 -0.01 -3.39 -9.28
N GLN A 273 0.39 -3.96 -10.41
CA GLN A 273 0.00 -3.51 -11.75
C GLN A 273 -1.50 -3.67 -12.04
N LYS A 274 -2.17 -4.62 -11.37
CA LYS A 274 -3.60 -4.93 -11.55
C LYS A 274 -4.52 -4.16 -10.60
N SER A 275 -4.04 -3.15 -9.86
CA SER A 275 -4.89 -2.38 -8.99
C SER A 275 -6.02 -1.71 -9.78
N LYS A 276 -7.26 -1.83 -9.25
CA LYS A 276 -8.43 -1.17 -9.84
C LYS A 276 -8.15 0.33 -9.99
N PRO A 277 -8.40 0.91 -11.18
CA PRO A 277 -8.21 2.33 -11.39
C PRO A 277 -9.05 3.14 -10.42
N LEU A 278 -8.43 4.14 -9.80
CA LEU A 278 -9.15 5.06 -8.93
C LEU A 278 -9.92 6.08 -9.77
N SER A 279 -11.18 6.33 -9.39
CA SER A 279 -11.98 7.44 -9.91
C SER A 279 -11.47 8.76 -9.31
N MET A 280 -11.86 9.90 -9.90
CA MET A 280 -11.48 11.22 -9.40
C MET A 280 -11.92 11.45 -7.95
N ARG A 281 -13.06 10.92 -7.55
CA ARG A 281 -13.57 10.97 -6.17
C ARG A 281 -12.79 10.10 -5.21
N GLU A 282 -12.38 8.92 -5.65
CA GLU A 282 -11.53 8.02 -4.85
C GLU A 282 -10.13 8.60 -4.66
N LEU A 283 -9.64 9.41 -5.62
CA LEU A 283 -8.43 10.21 -5.45
C LEU A 283 -8.58 11.31 -4.38
N GLY A 284 -9.78 11.83 -4.15
CA GLY A 284 -10.06 12.87 -3.15
C GLY A 284 -10.51 14.20 -3.73
N LEU A 285 -10.70 14.33 -5.05
CA LEU A 285 -11.18 15.55 -5.69
C LEU A 285 -12.61 15.88 -5.31
N ALA A 286 -12.88 17.13 -5.02
CA ALA A 286 -14.24 17.63 -4.84
C ALA A 286 -14.98 17.72 -6.18
N ASN A 287 -16.32 17.73 -6.15
CA ASN A 287 -17.13 17.71 -7.38
C ASN A 287 -16.89 18.90 -8.33
N ASP A 288 -16.61 20.07 -7.80
CA ASP A 288 -16.28 21.26 -8.58
C ASP A 288 -14.87 21.20 -9.17
N GLU A 289 -13.91 20.64 -8.42
CA GLU A 289 -12.54 20.38 -8.86
C GLU A 289 -12.52 19.33 -9.97
N GLU A 290 -13.27 18.24 -9.82
CA GLU A 290 -13.45 17.21 -10.85
C GLU A 290 -13.97 17.81 -12.16
N LYS A 291 -14.94 18.74 -12.09
CA LYS A 291 -15.47 19.41 -13.29
C LYS A 291 -14.41 20.31 -13.95
N LYS A 292 -13.69 21.13 -13.15
CA LYS A 292 -12.63 22.00 -13.65
C LYS A 292 -11.54 21.18 -14.36
N LEU A 293 -11.11 20.08 -13.73
CA LEU A 293 -10.11 19.18 -14.27
C LEU A 293 -10.57 18.43 -15.52
N THR A 294 -11.79 17.91 -15.53
CA THR A 294 -12.37 17.25 -16.70
C THR A 294 -12.45 18.20 -17.91
N HIS A 295 -12.76 19.46 -17.68
CA HIS A 295 -12.75 20.48 -18.71
C HIS A 295 -11.32 20.69 -19.27
N ALA A 296 -10.32 20.86 -18.42
CA ALA A 296 -8.92 21.03 -18.84
C ALA A 296 -8.39 19.79 -19.59
N LEU A 297 -8.72 18.58 -19.15
CA LEU A 297 -8.39 17.32 -19.83
C LEU A 297 -9.08 17.13 -21.19
N SER A 298 -10.15 17.89 -21.43
CA SER A 298 -10.87 17.88 -22.71
C SER A 298 -10.33 18.90 -23.72
N SER A 299 -9.40 19.76 -23.29
CA SER A 299 -8.76 20.74 -24.16
C SER A 299 -7.97 20.05 -25.28
N PRO A 300 -7.96 20.61 -26.49
CA PRO A 300 -7.23 20.03 -27.61
C PRO A 300 -5.70 20.16 -27.47
N HIS A 301 -5.24 21.15 -26.71
CA HIS A 301 -3.82 21.43 -26.46
C HIS A 301 -3.63 22.12 -25.12
N GLY A 302 -2.41 22.29 -24.70
CA GLY A 302 -2.03 22.93 -23.44
C GLY A 302 -1.24 21.99 -22.54
N ILE A 303 -0.78 22.50 -21.41
CA ILE A 303 -0.04 21.70 -20.39
C ILE A 303 -0.84 21.65 -19.09
N ILE A 304 -1.00 20.43 -18.56
CA ILE A 304 -1.49 20.18 -17.20
C ILE A 304 -0.33 19.62 -16.38
N LEU A 305 0.02 20.32 -15.30
CA LEU A 305 1.10 19.91 -14.41
C LEU A 305 0.56 19.38 -13.08
N VAL A 306 1.11 18.27 -12.63
CA VAL A 306 0.86 17.76 -11.27
C VAL A 306 2.15 17.94 -10.46
N THR A 307 2.07 18.63 -9.32
CA THR A 307 3.23 18.89 -8.49
C THR A 307 3.07 18.38 -7.07
N GLY A 308 4.19 18.23 -6.37
CA GLY A 308 4.26 17.73 -5.00
C GLY A 308 5.54 16.93 -4.76
N PRO A 309 5.87 16.61 -3.51
CA PRO A 309 7.03 15.81 -3.16
C PRO A 309 6.90 14.37 -3.66
N THR A 310 7.99 13.62 -3.51
CA THR A 310 8.00 12.17 -3.76
C THR A 310 6.98 11.50 -2.84
N GLY A 311 6.20 10.56 -3.39
CA GLY A 311 5.16 9.85 -2.64
C GLY A 311 3.84 10.60 -2.47
N SER A 312 3.66 11.79 -3.06
CA SER A 312 2.37 12.53 -3.01
C SER A 312 1.28 11.97 -3.92
N GLY A 313 1.56 10.89 -4.68
CA GLY A 313 0.56 10.21 -5.52
C GLY A 313 0.42 10.77 -6.95
N LYS A 314 1.38 11.56 -7.44
CA LYS A 314 1.36 12.19 -8.78
C LYS A 314 1.13 11.19 -9.91
N SER A 315 1.91 10.10 -9.94
CA SER A 315 1.79 9.06 -10.98
C SER A 315 0.41 8.40 -10.98
N THR A 316 -0.15 8.15 -9.78
CA THR A 316 -1.50 7.58 -9.64
C THR A 316 -2.57 8.52 -10.20
N SER A 317 -2.45 9.84 -9.92
CA SER A 317 -3.36 10.84 -10.44
C SER A 317 -3.23 10.98 -11.96
N LEU A 318 -2.01 11.08 -12.50
CA LEU A 318 -1.80 11.14 -13.95
C LEU A 318 -2.35 9.90 -14.66
N THR A 319 -2.13 8.70 -14.10
CA THR A 319 -2.71 7.46 -14.64
C THR A 319 -4.23 7.51 -14.66
N ALA A 320 -4.86 8.03 -13.60
CA ALA A 320 -6.32 8.19 -13.55
C ALA A 320 -6.81 9.21 -14.59
N PHE A 321 -6.08 10.31 -14.79
CA PHE A 321 -6.41 11.32 -15.82
C PHE A 321 -6.30 10.73 -17.23
N ILE A 322 -5.23 9.99 -17.52
CA ILE A 322 -5.05 9.29 -18.79
C ILE A 322 -6.21 8.32 -19.04
N ARG A 323 -6.56 7.49 -18.05
CA ARG A 323 -7.67 6.54 -18.18
C ARG A 323 -9.00 7.22 -18.47
N LEU A 324 -9.25 8.40 -17.89
CA LEU A 324 -10.48 9.16 -18.13
C LEU A 324 -10.60 9.62 -19.58
N ILE A 325 -9.49 10.05 -20.20
CA ILE A 325 -9.47 10.59 -21.57
C ILE A 325 -9.09 9.56 -22.64
N ASN A 326 -8.73 8.34 -22.22
CA ASN A 326 -8.36 7.26 -23.14
C ASN A 326 -9.57 6.75 -23.89
N LYS A 327 -9.66 7.13 -25.16
CA LYS A 327 -10.71 6.75 -26.10
C LYS A 327 -10.07 6.24 -27.38
N PRO A 328 -10.76 5.38 -28.16
CA PRO A 328 -10.23 4.86 -29.42
C PRO A 328 -9.80 5.93 -30.44
N GLU A 329 -10.42 7.11 -30.36
CA GLU A 329 -10.17 8.25 -31.26
C GLU A 329 -8.98 9.13 -30.81
N ARG A 330 -8.35 8.82 -29.67
CA ARG A 330 -7.21 9.58 -29.12
C ARG A 330 -5.97 8.73 -29.03
N ARG A 331 -4.90 9.18 -29.66
CA ARG A 331 -3.59 8.55 -29.53
C ARG A 331 -2.83 9.13 -28.34
N ILE A 332 -2.68 8.32 -27.29
CA ILE A 332 -1.97 8.68 -26.06
C ILE A 332 -0.62 7.99 -26.02
N ILE A 333 0.45 8.74 -25.81
CA ILE A 333 1.80 8.21 -25.65
C ILE A 333 2.40 8.73 -24.35
N THR A 334 3.05 7.87 -23.57
CA THR A 334 3.72 8.23 -22.33
C THR A 334 5.22 7.97 -22.39
N VAL A 335 5.98 8.77 -21.65
CA VAL A 335 7.41 8.58 -21.39
C VAL A 335 7.60 8.62 -19.89
N GLU A 336 8.03 7.51 -19.26
CA GLU A 336 8.02 7.32 -17.82
C GLU A 336 9.36 6.79 -17.29
N ASP A 337 9.64 7.01 -16.00
CA ASP A 337 10.86 6.53 -15.31
C ASP A 337 10.55 5.96 -13.92
N PRO A 338 10.15 4.71 -13.85
CA PRO A 338 9.68 3.83 -14.92
C PRO A 338 8.15 3.85 -15.07
N VAL A 339 7.60 3.00 -15.95
CA VAL A 339 6.15 2.74 -16.01
C VAL A 339 5.71 2.08 -14.70
N GLU A 340 4.78 2.73 -13.97
CA GLU A 340 4.26 2.25 -12.69
C GLU A 340 2.98 1.41 -12.87
N TYR A 341 2.10 1.81 -13.81
CA TYR A 341 0.82 1.15 -14.08
C TYR A 341 0.61 1.00 -15.57
N GLU A 342 0.28 -0.19 -16.00
CA GLU A 342 -0.14 -0.41 -17.38
C GLU A 342 -1.55 0.17 -17.63
N VAL A 343 -1.69 0.86 -18.77
CA VAL A 343 -2.97 1.40 -19.22
C VAL A 343 -3.29 0.82 -20.60
N PRO A 344 -4.25 -0.10 -20.71
CA PRO A 344 -4.63 -0.66 -21.98
C PRO A 344 -5.00 0.42 -23.00
N GLY A 345 -4.50 0.29 -24.23
CA GLY A 345 -4.73 1.26 -25.31
C GLY A 345 -3.82 2.49 -25.31
N VAL A 346 -2.88 2.60 -24.37
CA VAL A 346 -1.87 3.65 -24.28
C VAL A 346 -0.50 3.12 -24.68
N ASN A 347 0.25 3.86 -25.49
CA ASN A 347 1.63 3.51 -25.84
C ASN A 347 2.57 4.06 -24.75
N GLN A 348 3.00 3.20 -23.83
CA GLN A 348 3.86 3.58 -22.70
C GLN A 348 5.32 3.22 -22.99
N THR A 349 6.21 4.19 -22.83
CA THR A 349 7.66 4.04 -23.04
C THR A 349 8.40 4.33 -21.75
N GLN A 350 9.31 3.43 -21.38
CA GLN A 350 10.22 3.67 -20.25
C GLN A 350 11.55 4.28 -20.75
N VAL A 351 12.09 5.25 -20.01
CA VAL A 351 13.43 5.79 -20.27
C VAL A 351 14.50 4.75 -19.93
N HIS A 352 15.60 4.78 -20.69
CA HIS A 352 16.79 3.95 -20.51
C HIS A 352 18.05 4.81 -20.72
N PRO A 353 18.47 5.58 -19.68
CA PRO A 353 19.59 6.51 -19.81
C PRO A 353 20.90 5.85 -20.24
N GLU A 354 21.12 4.58 -19.89
CA GLU A 354 22.31 3.79 -20.23
C GLU A 354 22.49 3.57 -21.74
N ILE A 355 21.40 3.61 -22.51
CA ILE A 355 21.42 3.55 -23.97
C ILE A 355 21.09 4.91 -24.62
N GLY A 356 21.05 5.99 -23.83
CA GLY A 356 20.76 7.35 -24.27
C GLY A 356 19.27 7.67 -24.45
N LEU A 357 18.35 6.75 -24.14
CA LEU A 357 16.90 6.99 -24.23
C LEU A 357 16.44 7.80 -23.01
N THR A 358 16.66 9.12 -23.05
CA THR A 358 16.28 10.09 -22.01
C THR A 358 14.87 10.65 -22.23
N PHE A 359 14.32 11.39 -21.25
CA PHE A 359 13.05 12.10 -21.41
C PHE A 359 13.03 13.02 -22.63
N ALA A 360 14.04 13.87 -22.78
CA ALA A 360 14.14 14.83 -23.90
C ALA A 360 14.22 14.11 -25.24
N GLN A 361 15.05 13.06 -25.36
CA GLN A 361 15.18 12.29 -26.61
C GLN A 361 13.88 11.55 -26.95
N SER A 362 13.27 10.91 -25.98
CA SER A 362 11.99 10.19 -26.15
C SER A 362 10.88 11.14 -26.58
N LEU A 363 10.77 12.31 -25.92
CA LEU A 363 9.76 13.31 -26.24
C LEU A 363 9.89 13.84 -27.68
N ARG A 364 11.14 14.11 -28.15
CA ARG A 364 11.36 14.45 -29.56
C ARG A 364 10.93 13.34 -30.54
N ALA A 365 11.07 12.07 -30.15
CA ALA A 365 10.63 10.96 -30.98
C ALA A 365 9.10 10.83 -30.97
N VAL A 366 8.47 11.00 -29.81
CA VAL A 366 7.02 10.97 -29.63
C VAL A 366 6.31 12.00 -30.52
N LEU A 367 6.84 13.23 -30.65
CA LEU A 367 6.28 14.27 -31.52
C LEU A 367 6.20 13.88 -33.01
N ARG A 368 6.92 12.84 -33.44
CA ARG A 368 6.85 12.29 -34.81
C ARG A 368 5.98 11.04 -34.92
N GLN A 369 5.26 10.72 -33.84
CA GLN A 369 4.38 9.55 -33.74
C GLN A 369 2.90 9.94 -33.82
N ASP A 370 2.58 11.15 -34.25
CA ASP A 370 1.19 11.65 -34.40
C ASP A 370 0.35 11.49 -33.11
N PRO A 371 0.82 11.97 -31.94
CA PRO A 371 0.08 11.86 -30.70
C PRO A 371 -0.96 12.99 -30.56
N ASP A 372 -2.10 12.71 -29.96
CA ASP A 372 -3.03 13.74 -29.47
C ASP A 372 -2.67 14.18 -28.05
N VAL A 373 -2.25 13.19 -27.23
CA VAL A 373 -1.94 13.39 -25.81
C VAL A 373 -0.55 12.81 -25.51
N ILE A 374 0.25 13.59 -24.84
CA ILE A 374 1.60 13.19 -24.41
C ILE A 374 1.68 13.27 -22.88
N MET A 375 2.14 12.23 -22.22
CA MET A 375 2.48 12.29 -20.81
C MET A 375 3.98 12.11 -20.63
N VAL A 376 4.63 13.08 -19.99
CA VAL A 376 6.03 13.03 -19.58
C VAL A 376 6.08 12.82 -18.08
N GLY A 377 6.65 11.73 -17.63
CA GLY A 377 6.64 11.33 -16.20
C GLY A 377 7.06 12.48 -15.30
N GLU A 378 8.11 13.19 -15.63
CA GLU A 378 8.54 14.38 -14.91
C GLU A 378 9.40 15.32 -15.78
N ILE A 379 9.40 16.61 -15.42
CA ILE A 379 10.28 17.63 -15.98
C ILE A 379 11.35 17.95 -14.93
N ARG A 380 12.60 17.51 -15.20
CA ARG A 380 13.76 17.75 -14.31
C ARG A 380 14.67 18.85 -14.82
N ASP A 381 14.67 19.10 -16.12
CA ASP A 381 15.63 19.99 -16.79
C ASP A 381 14.96 20.90 -17.83
N ARG A 382 15.69 21.96 -18.20
CA ARG A 382 15.25 22.95 -19.16
C ARG A 382 14.92 22.35 -20.52
N GLU A 383 15.72 21.37 -20.99
CA GLU A 383 15.56 20.78 -22.31
C GLU A 383 14.22 20.07 -22.43
N THR A 384 13.87 19.24 -21.44
CA THR A 384 12.58 18.55 -21.37
C THR A 384 11.42 19.54 -21.25
N ALA A 385 11.58 20.60 -20.42
CA ALA A 385 10.58 21.65 -20.27
C ALA A 385 10.30 22.39 -21.58
N ASP A 386 11.34 22.83 -22.30
CA ASP A 386 11.21 23.55 -23.57
C ASP A 386 10.49 22.70 -24.63
N ILE A 387 10.83 21.40 -24.73
CA ILE A 387 10.19 20.50 -25.70
C ILE A 387 8.71 20.29 -25.33
N ALA A 388 8.39 20.07 -24.05
CA ALA A 388 7.02 19.86 -23.58
C ALA A 388 6.14 21.09 -23.85
N ILE A 389 6.65 22.29 -23.58
CA ILE A 389 5.97 23.56 -23.83
C ILE A 389 5.73 23.77 -25.33
N ARG A 390 6.74 23.56 -26.17
CA ARG A 390 6.59 23.66 -27.63
C ARG A 390 5.61 22.64 -28.18
N ALA A 391 5.60 21.43 -27.63
CA ALA A 391 4.62 20.40 -27.99
C ALA A 391 3.19 20.88 -27.76
N SER A 392 2.92 21.48 -26.59
CA SER A 392 1.57 22.00 -26.28
C SER A 392 1.16 23.16 -27.19
N LEU A 393 2.09 24.04 -27.55
CA LEU A 393 1.81 25.16 -28.47
C LEU A 393 1.59 24.70 -29.92
N THR A 394 2.04 23.50 -30.27
CA THR A 394 1.84 22.90 -31.60
C THR A 394 0.61 21.98 -31.70
N GLY A 395 -0.28 22.01 -30.72
CA GLY A 395 -1.58 21.36 -30.80
C GLY A 395 -1.72 20.05 -30.00
N HIS A 396 -0.82 19.77 -29.07
CA HIS A 396 -0.88 18.56 -28.24
C HIS A 396 -1.31 18.88 -26.80
N LEU A 397 -2.10 18.02 -26.20
CA LEU A 397 -2.33 18.04 -24.75
C LEU A 397 -1.16 17.35 -24.05
N VAL A 398 -0.41 18.09 -23.24
CA VAL A 398 0.75 17.56 -22.51
C VAL A 398 0.43 17.46 -21.02
N MET A 399 0.73 16.33 -20.41
CA MET A 399 0.68 16.15 -18.95
C MET A 399 2.07 15.83 -18.41
N SER A 400 2.45 16.44 -17.29
CA SER A 400 3.73 16.15 -16.66
C SER A 400 3.71 16.40 -15.15
N THR A 401 4.84 16.09 -14.49
CA THR A 401 5.03 16.42 -13.07
C THR A 401 6.20 17.34 -12.82
N LEU A 402 6.10 18.08 -11.73
CA LEU A 402 7.15 18.85 -11.12
C LEU A 402 7.31 18.49 -9.63
N HIS A 403 8.39 18.98 -9.02
CA HIS A 403 8.66 18.81 -7.59
C HIS A 403 8.66 20.17 -6.89
N THR A 404 7.47 20.79 -6.76
CA THR A 404 7.27 22.00 -5.97
C THR A 404 6.22 21.72 -4.87
N ASN A 405 6.22 22.54 -3.85
CA ASN A 405 5.36 22.33 -2.68
C ASN A 405 3.90 22.74 -2.91
N ASP A 406 3.67 23.71 -3.80
CA ASP A 406 2.37 24.28 -4.13
C ASP A 406 2.22 24.52 -5.64
N ALA A 407 1.03 24.91 -6.08
CA ALA A 407 0.75 25.14 -7.48
C ALA A 407 1.37 26.45 -8.03
N PRO A 408 1.33 27.60 -7.32
CA PRO A 408 2.02 28.82 -7.77
C PRO A 408 3.53 28.64 -7.90
N GLY A 409 4.17 27.91 -6.99
CA GLY A 409 5.59 27.58 -7.03
C GLY A 409 6.03 26.80 -8.26
N ALA A 410 5.12 26.07 -8.89
CA ALA A 410 5.43 25.37 -10.14
C ALA A 410 5.64 26.36 -11.31
N LEU A 411 4.92 27.48 -11.34
CA LEU A 411 5.12 28.52 -12.34
C LEU A 411 6.47 29.21 -12.17
N THR A 412 6.82 29.61 -10.95
CA THR A 412 8.13 30.23 -10.68
C THR A 412 9.26 29.25 -10.96
N ARG A 413 9.08 27.96 -10.65
CA ARG A 413 10.07 26.92 -10.96
C ARG A 413 10.37 26.80 -12.46
N LEU A 414 9.36 26.88 -13.31
CA LEU A 414 9.58 26.89 -14.76
C LEU A 414 10.35 28.14 -15.23
N VAL A 415 10.08 29.30 -14.62
CA VAL A 415 10.84 30.53 -14.87
C VAL A 415 12.30 30.37 -14.43
N ASP A 416 12.54 29.76 -13.25
CA ASP A 416 13.89 29.48 -12.72
C ASP A 416 14.66 28.47 -13.57
N MET A 417 13.96 27.64 -14.35
CA MET A 417 14.57 26.75 -15.34
C MET A 417 14.88 27.44 -16.66
N ASP A 418 14.89 28.79 -16.69
CA ASP A 418 15.14 29.62 -17.88
C ASP A 418 14.13 29.41 -19.02
N ILE A 419 12.88 29.06 -18.71
CA ILE A 419 11.80 29.06 -19.70
C ILE A 419 11.23 30.49 -19.79
N GLU A 420 11.04 30.96 -21.03
CA GLU A 420 10.48 32.28 -21.26
C GLU A 420 9.06 32.42 -20.70
N PRO A 421 8.79 33.43 -19.83
CA PRO A 421 7.49 33.56 -19.16
C PRO A 421 6.28 33.59 -20.09
N PHE A 422 6.38 34.20 -21.26
CA PHE A 422 5.29 34.24 -22.23
C PHE A 422 4.95 32.85 -22.79
N LEU A 423 5.95 31.95 -22.90
CA LEU A 423 5.70 30.56 -23.32
C LEU A 423 4.99 29.78 -22.22
N ILE A 424 5.38 29.96 -20.96
CA ILE A 424 4.71 29.34 -19.80
C ILE A 424 3.25 29.81 -19.76
N ALA A 425 3.04 31.14 -19.79
CA ALA A 425 1.73 31.75 -19.71
C ALA A 425 0.78 31.34 -20.85
N SER A 426 1.33 31.08 -22.05
CA SER A 426 0.53 30.67 -23.23
C SER A 426 0.31 29.18 -23.35
N SER A 427 1.02 28.35 -22.58
CA SER A 427 0.99 26.88 -22.70
C SER A 427 0.36 26.20 -21.49
N VAL A 428 0.58 26.72 -20.28
CA VAL A 428 0.10 26.07 -19.05
C VAL A 428 -1.36 26.42 -18.81
N GLU A 429 -2.22 25.41 -18.81
CA GLU A 429 -3.66 25.55 -18.58
C GLU A 429 -4.01 25.36 -17.09
N MET A 430 -3.35 24.42 -16.44
CA MET A 430 -3.68 24.05 -15.07
C MET A 430 -2.48 23.46 -14.34
N ILE A 431 -2.36 23.78 -13.06
CA ILE A 431 -1.41 23.17 -12.14
C ILE A 431 -2.15 22.60 -10.94
N ILE A 432 -1.79 21.36 -10.58
CA ILE A 432 -2.43 20.60 -9.50
C ILE A 432 -1.35 20.26 -8.48
N ALA A 433 -1.29 20.97 -7.36
CA ALA A 433 -0.46 20.54 -6.25
C ALA A 433 -1.19 19.46 -5.44
N GLN A 434 -0.45 18.45 -5.03
CA GLN A 434 -1.01 17.25 -4.38
C GLN A 434 -0.19 16.81 -3.18
N ARG A 435 -0.90 16.46 -2.11
CA ARG A 435 -0.41 15.74 -0.94
C ARG A 435 -1.28 14.53 -0.68
N LEU A 436 -0.75 13.56 0.06
CA LEU A 436 -1.53 12.43 0.56
C LEU A 436 -1.65 12.52 2.08
N VAL A 437 -2.86 12.30 2.57
CA VAL A 437 -3.16 12.11 4.00
C VAL A 437 -3.73 10.72 4.21
N ARG A 438 -3.52 10.14 5.37
CA ARG A 438 -4.12 8.84 5.73
C ARG A 438 -5.61 8.99 5.95
N ARG A 439 -6.37 8.03 5.46
CA ARG A 439 -7.82 7.95 5.70
C ARG A 439 -8.07 7.29 7.04
N LEU A 440 -8.96 7.87 7.83
CA LEU A 440 -9.45 7.23 9.05
C LEU A 440 -10.05 5.86 8.75
N CYS A 441 -9.77 4.91 9.62
CA CYS A 441 -10.36 3.59 9.53
C CYS A 441 -11.88 3.69 9.76
N PRO A 442 -12.72 3.27 8.81
CA PRO A 442 -14.17 3.41 8.95
C PRO A 442 -14.73 2.57 10.09
N ASN A 443 -13.97 1.60 10.58
CA ASN A 443 -14.41 0.65 11.60
C ASN A 443 -14.20 1.16 13.03
N CYS A 444 -13.20 2.03 13.26
CA CYS A 444 -12.84 2.45 14.61
C CYS A 444 -12.71 3.97 14.79
N ALA A 445 -12.95 4.78 13.75
CA ALA A 445 -12.93 6.23 13.90
C ALA A 445 -14.08 6.70 14.81
N LEU A 446 -13.76 7.50 15.81
CA LEU A 446 -14.71 8.09 16.75
C LEU A 446 -14.75 9.62 16.60
N PRO A 447 -15.82 10.31 17.06
CA PRO A 447 -15.80 11.76 17.17
C PRO A 447 -14.61 12.23 18.01
N ALA A 448 -13.91 13.25 17.52
CA ALA A 448 -12.78 13.81 18.24
C ALA A 448 -13.24 14.69 19.43
N THR A 449 -12.45 14.73 20.48
CA THR A 449 -12.73 15.51 21.69
C THR A 449 -11.77 16.69 21.80
N TYR A 450 -11.71 17.54 20.76
CA TYR A 450 -10.94 18.78 20.80
C TYR A 450 -11.75 19.89 21.49
N ASP A 451 -11.07 20.70 22.30
CA ASP A 451 -11.66 21.93 22.82
C ASP A 451 -11.61 23.05 21.77
N GLU A 452 -12.36 24.12 22.00
CA GLU A 452 -12.47 25.24 21.07
C GLU A 452 -11.11 25.94 20.85
N ARG A 453 -10.23 25.94 21.85
CA ARG A 453 -8.89 26.54 21.73
C ARG A 453 -7.99 25.71 20.83
N GLN A 454 -8.05 24.38 20.96
CA GLN A 454 -7.31 23.46 20.10
C GLN A 454 -7.76 23.61 18.66
N ILE A 455 -9.09 23.60 18.41
CA ILE A 455 -9.64 23.78 17.06
C ILE A 455 -9.19 25.12 16.48
N THR A 456 -9.33 26.21 17.23
CA THR A 456 -8.89 27.54 16.79
C THR A 456 -7.38 27.58 16.51
N GLY A 457 -6.57 26.90 17.33
CA GLY A 457 -5.14 26.75 17.11
C GLY A 457 -4.82 26.06 15.79
N PHE A 458 -5.48 24.94 15.50
CA PHE A 458 -5.32 24.22 14.23
C PHE A 458 -5.72 25.08 13.02
N LEU A 459 -6.87 25.76 13.10
CA LEU A 459 -7.36 26.63 12.00
C LEU A 459 -6.41 27.79 11.74
N ASN A 460 -5.88 28.43 12.80
CA ASN A 460 -4.90 29.49 12.64
C ASN A 460 -3.63 29.01 11.95
N THR A 461 -3.09 27.85 12.33
CA THR A 461 -1.91 27.26 11.70
C THR A 461 -2.18 26.92 10.23
N MET A 462 -3.37 26.41 9.91
CA MET A 462 -3.81 26.15 8.53
C MET A 462 -4.21 27.42 7.76
N ARG A 463 -4.14 28.60 8.37
CA ARG A 463 -4.58 29.89 7.77
C ARG A 463 -6.04 29.84 7.27
N ILE A 464 -6.90 29.17 8.02
CA ILE A 464 -8.35 29.06 7.78
C ILE A 464 -9.07 30.04 8.68
N ASP A 465 -10.18 30.62 8.22
CA ASP A 465 -10.98 31.56 8.97
C ASP A 465 -11.40 30.95 10.33
N PRO A 466 -11.13 31.62 11.46
CA PRO A 466 -11.52 31.14 12.79
C PRO A 466 -13.03 30.87 12.96
N SER A 467 -13.89 31.51 12.16
CA SER A 467 -15.34 31.26 12.16
C SER A 467 -15.70 29.82 11.80
N GLU A 468 -14.81 29.10 11.09
CA GLU A 468 -14.95 27.69 10.77
C GLU A 468 -14.84 26.78 12.01
N ALA A 469 -14.40 27.29 13.17
CA ALA A 469 -14.29 26.52 14.43
C ALA A 469 -15.62 25.89 14.85
N GLN A 470 -16.76 26.50 14.51
CA GLN A 470 -18.09 25.93 14.72
C GLN A 470 -18.28 24.54 14.10
N HIS A 471 -17.51 24.19 13.06
CA HIS A 471 -17.56 22.89 12.39
C HIS A 471 -16.53 21.88 12.95
N GLY A 472 -15.72 22.28 13.93
CA GLY A 472 -14.69 21.42 14.53
C GLY A 472 -15.26 20.15 15.19
N HIS A 473 -16.52 20.18 15.62
CA HIS A 473 -17.24 19.03 16.18
C HIS A 473 -17.46 17.89 15.18
N LEU A 474 -17.28 18.14 13.89
CA LEU A 474 -17.38 17.12 12.82
C LEU A 474 -16.08 16.30 12.70
N ALA A 475 -14.98 16.78 13.28
CA ALA A 475 -13.70 16.09 13.25
C ALA A 475 -13.78 14.72 13.95
N LYS A 476 -13.01 13.78 13.47
CA LYS A 476 -12.87 12.45 14.07
C LYS A 476 -11.43 12.18 14.46
N SER A 477 -11.24 11.28 15.40
CA SER A 477 -9.94 10.79 15.87
C SER A 477 -9.69 9.35 15.45
N ALA A 478 -8.42 9.01 15.26
CA ALA A 478 -7.94 7.66 14.99
C ALA A 478 -7.82 6.90 16.31
N VAL A 479 -8.54 5.79 16.47
CA VAL A 479 -8.51 4.99 17.71
C VAL A 479 -7.60 3.78 17.55
N GLY A 480 -7.83 2.98 16.52
CA GLY A 480 -7.18 1.69 16.31
C GLY A 480 -8.14 0.53 16.49
N CYS A 481 -7.99 -0.48 15.66
CA CYS A 481 -8.65 -1.78 15.75
C CYS A 481 -7.84 -2.81 14.95
N GLU A 482 -8.17 -4.07 15.07
CA GLU A 482 -7.50 -5.16 14.34
C GLU A 482 -7.46 -4.91 12.83
N ARG A 483 -8.59 -4.47 12.22
CA ARG A 483 -8.67 -4.20 10.77
C ARG A 483 -7.72 -3.13 10.26
N CYS A 484 -7.29 -2.23 11.10
CA CYS A 484 -6.28 -1.21 10.78
C CYS A 484 -4.96 -1.45 11.54
N ARG A 485 -4.77 -2.62 12.17
CA ARG A 485 -3.59 -2.98 12.96
C ARG A 485 -3.27 -1.98 14.06
N ASN A 486 -4.31 -1.53 14.72
CA ASN A 486 -4.24 -0.52 15.77
C ASN A 486 -3.66 0.84 15.32
N LEU A 487 -3.49 1.06 13.99
CA LEU A 487 -3.00 2.32 13.44
C LEU A 487 -4.06 3.43 13.43
N GLY A 488 -5.35 3.09 13.49
CA GLY A 488 -6.46 4.04 13.38
C GLY A 488 -6.73 4.53 11.96
N PHE A 489 -5.87 4.18 10.98
CA PHE A 489 -5.96 4.61 9.58
C PHE A 489 -5.96 3.41 8.63
N ARG A 490 -6.60 3.58 7.46
CA ARG A 490 -6.61 2.58 6.40
C ARG A 490 -6.74 3.22 5.01
N GLY A 491 -5.66 3.18 4.26
CA GLY A 491 -5.55 3.81 2.95
C GLY A 491 -5.25 5.30 3.03
N ARG A 492 -5.05 5.92 1.88
CA ARG A 492 -4.71 7.33 1.72
C ARG A 492 -5.72 8.03 0.84
N ILE A 493 -5.78 9.35 0.92
CA ILE A 493 -6.58 10.21 0.07
C ILE A 493 -5.76 11.44 -0.31
N GLY A 494 -5.97 11.94 -1.53
CA GLY A 494 -5.32 13.15 -2.02
C GLY A 494 -5.95 14.40 -1.43
N VAL A 495 -5.10 15.36 -1.11
CA VAL A 495 -5.45 16.75 -0.83
C VAL A 495 -4.91 17.56 -2.00
N PHE A 496 -5.74 18.40 -2.59
CA PHE A 496 -5.44 19.08 -3.85
C PHE A 496 -5.53 20.58 -3.72
N GLU A 497 -4.64 21.29 -4.42
CA GLU A 497 -4.69 22.70 -4.71
C GLU A 497 -4.64 22.85 -6.23
N ILE A 498 -5.71 23.37 -6.83
CA ILE A 498 -5.86 23.43 -8.29
C ILE A 498 -5.83 24.88 -8.75
N LEU A 499 -4.74 25.26 -9.37
CA LEU A 499 -4.55 26.57 -9.98
C LEU A 499 -4.87 26.48 -11.46
N ARG A 500 -5.83 27.29 -11.91
CA ARG A 500 -6.12 27.51 -13.32
C ARG A 500 -5.39 28.76 -13.78
N VAL A 501 -4.72 28.71 -14.92
CA VAL A 501 -4.07 29.88 -15.50
C VAL A 501 -5.14 30.72 -16.21
N THR A 502 -5.59 31.78 -15.53
CA THR A 502 -6.52 32.79 -16.07
C THR A 502 -5.72 33.95 -16.71
N GLU A 503 -6.41 34.91 -17.30
CA GLU A 503 -5.75 36.07 -17.92
C GLU A 503 -4.96 36.89 -16.91
N GLU A 504 -5.47 37.06 -15.67
CA GLU A 504 -4.75 37.76 -14.60
C GLU A 504 -3.51 36.98 -14.13
N ILE A 505 -3.63 35.64 -14.00
CA ILE A 505 -2.48 34.80 -13.68
C ILE A 505 -1.44 34.84 -14.81
N HIS A 506 -1.87 34.82 -16.07
CA HIS A 506 -1.00 35.00 -17.22
C HIS A 506 -0.19 36.32 -17.12
N GLU A 507 -0.82 37.43 -16.74
CA GLU A 507 -0.11 38.70 -16.54
C GLU A 507 0.95 38.60 -15.44
N HIS A 508 0.66 37.96 -14.31
CA HIS A 508 1.63 37.75 -13.23
C HIS A 508 2.83 36.93 -13.71
N ILE A 509 2.60 35.86 -14.51
CA ILE A 509 3.67 35.05 -15.07
C ILE A 509 4.58 35.90 -15.98
N VAL A 510 3.99 36.67 -16.91
CA VAL A 510 4.74 37.50 -17.83
C VAL A 510 5.57 38.59 -17.12
N LYS A 511 5.02 39.16 -16.03
CA LYS A 511 5.71 40.14 -15.16
C LYS A 511 6.77 39.51 -14.26
N ARG A 512 6.86 38.19 -14.20
CA ARG A 512 7.70 37.41 -13.26
C ARG A 512 7.40 37.74 -11.80
N ASP A 513 6.12 37.91 -11.47
CA ASP A 513 5.70 38.18 -10.13
C ASP A 513 5.93 36.95 -9.20
N SER A 514 6.04 37.20 -7.89
CA SER A 514 6.29 36.15 -6.91
C SER A 514 5.14 35.13 -6.81
N ALA A 515 5.45 33.89 -6.41
CA ALA A 515 4.46 32.85 -6.14
C ALA A 515 3.36 33.33 -5.16
N ARG A 516 3.71 34.22 -4.21
CA ARG A 516 2.79 34.83 -3.25
C ARG A 516 1.70 35.66 -3.93
N LEU A 517 2.07 36.53 -4.90
CA LEU A 517 1.10 37.34 -5.64
C LEU A 517 0.22 36.48 -6.51
N ILE A 518 0.78 35.50 -7.19
CA ILE A 518 0.04 34.52 -7.98
C ILE A 518 -0.98 33.78 -7.10
N ARG A 519 -0.57 33.34 -5.90
CA ARG A 519 -1.46 32.69 -4.92
C ARG A 519 -2.60 33.60 -4.50
N GLN A 520 -2.32 34.87 -4.18
CA GLN A 520 -3.36 35.80 -3.76
C GLN A 520 -4.41 36.00 -4.85
N THR A 521 -4.01 36.15 -6.10
CA THR A 521 -4.91 36.24 -7.24
C THR A 521 -5.68 34.96 -7.44
N ALA A 522 -5.02 33.80 -7.41
CA ALA A 522 -5.66 32.49 -7.58
C ALA A 522 -6.73 32.22 -6.49
N VAL A 523 -6.43 32.54 -5.23
CA VAL A 523 -7.37 32.40 -4.10
C VAL A 523 -8.57 33.34 -4.28
N SER A 524 -8.36 34.58 -4.77
CA SER A 524 -9.47 35.49 -5.07
C SER A 524 -10.37 35.00 -6.21
N GLN A 525 -9.89 34.04 -7.02
CA GLN A 525 -10.60 33.37 -8.11
C GLN A 525 -11.05 31.94 -7.72
N ASP A 526 -11.36 31.71 -6.46
CA ASP A 526 -11.87 30.45 -5.93
C ASP A 526 -10.90 29.25 -6.05
N MET A 527 -9.58 29.49 -6.02
CA MET A 527 -8.62 28.42 -5.77
C MET A 527 -8.66 28.05 -4.29
N ARG A 528 -8.88 26.78 -4.00
CA ARG A 528 -8.68 26.25 -2.64
C ARG A 528 -7.20 25.92 -2.43
N THR A 529 -6.65 26.35 -1.30
CA THR A 529 -5.30 25.93 -0.88
C THR A 529 -5.30 24.49 -0.41
N LEU A 530 -4.12 23.86 -0.34
CA LEU A 530 -3.96 22.51 0.26
C LEU A 530 -4.59 22.44 1.65
N MET A 531 -4.44 23.49 2.48
CA MET A 531 -5.00 23.56 3.82
C MET A 531 -6.53 23.58 3.82
N GLN A 532 -7.14 24.36 2.94
CA GLN A 532 -8.60 24.41 2.80
C GLN A 532 -9.19 23.10 2.27
N SER A 533 -8.46 22.43 1.36
CA SER A 533 -8.82 21.10 0.88
C SER A 533 -8.70 20.06 2.01
N GLY A 534 -7.61 20.09 2.78
CA GLY A 534 -7.41 19.25 3.96
C GLY A 534 -8.51 19.45 5.01
N TRP A 535 -8.87 20.70 5.31
CA TRP A 535 -9.98 21.03 6.20
C TRP A 535 -11.32 20.43 5.74
N SER A 536 -11.57 20.44 4.44
CA SER A 536 -12.76 19.79 3.88
C SER A 536 -12.79 18.28 4.18
N HIS A 537 -11.64 17.60 4.10
CA HIS A 537 -11.53 16.19 4.46
C HIS A 537 -11.70 15.95 5.97
N ILE A 538 -11.24 16.87 6.83
CA ILE A 538 -11.45 16.80 8.29
C ILE A 538 -12.96 16.92 8.60
N LYS A 539 -13.63 17.93 8.04
CA LYS A 539 -15.08 18.12 8.21
C LYS A 539 -15.90 16.91 7.77
N ASN A 540 -15.45 16.22 6.74
CA ASN A 540 -16.10 15.01 6.24
C ASN A 540 -15.75 13.74 7.06
N GLY A 541 -14.92 13.87 8.12
CA GLY A 541 -14.47 12.74 8.94
C GLY A 541 -13.62 11.73 8.17
N THR A 542 -12.93 12.17 7.11
CA THR A 542 -12.09 11.33 6.26
C THR A 542 -10.67 11.20 6.81
N THR A 543 -10.15 12.27 7.43
CA THR A 543 -8.81 12.35 8.04
C THR A 543 -8.85 13.14 9.34
N THR A 544 -7.69 13.33 9.98
CA THR A 544 -7.55 14.08 11.24
C THR A 544 -6.82 15.40 11.02
N PHE A 545 -6.85 16.27 12.05
CA PHE A 545 -6.06 17.51 12.06
C PHE A 545 -4.56 17.22 11.95
N GLU A 546 -4.08 16.23 12.70
CA GLU A 546 -2.65 15.89 12.78
C GLU A 546 -2.11 15.47 11.41
N GLU A 547 -2.90 14.76 10.60
CA GLU A 547 -2.50 14.37 9.25
C GLU A 547 -2.34 15.59 8.32
N VAL A 548 -3.23 16.55 8.41
CA VAL A 548 -3.16 17.77 7.60
C VAL A 548 -2.03 18.69 8.10
N MET A 549 -1.82 18.76 9.40
CA MET A 549 -0.76 19.58 10.00
C MET A 549 0.65 19.14 9.61
N ARG A 550 0.87 17.86 9.32
CA ARG A 550 2.18 17.34 8.87
C ARG A 550 2.78 18.08 7.68
N PHE A 551 1.96 18.63 6.81
CA PHE A 551 2.47 19.42 5.67
C PHE A 551 2.23 20.93 5.82
N ALA A 552 1.43 21.37 6.79
CA ALA A 552 1.30 22.78 7.14
C ALA A 552 2.62 23.36 7.70
N GLU A 553 3.33 22.57 8.50
CA GLU A 553 4.62 22.96 9.07
C GLU A 553 5.69 23.15 7.98
N LEU A 554 5.65 22.34 6.93
CA LEU A 554 6.58 22.43 5.80
C LEU A 554 6.37 23.70 4.95
N GLU A 555 5.15 24.23 4.89
CA GLU A 555 4.86 25.48 4.16
C GLU A 555 5.27 26.73 4.97
N SER A 556 5.35 26.64 6.30
CA SER A 556 5.70 27.78 7.17
C SER A 556 7.20 28.09 7.20
N GLU A 557 8.07 27.16 6.79
CA GLU A 557 9.52 27.34 6.75
C GLU A 557 9.99 28.03 5.43
N GLU A 558 9.12 28.10 4.42
CA GLU A 558 9.45 28.67 3.09
C GLU A 558 8.88 30.09 2.86
N ASP A 559 8.03 30.62 3.77
CA ASP A 559 7.52 32.00 3.75
C ASP A 559 8.42 32.94 4.55
#